data_d7a0c228873b9a67bccb80874eb9f876
#
_entry.id   d7a0c228873b9a67bccb80874eb9f876
#
_cell.length_a   1.000
_cell.length_b   1.000
_cell.length_c   1.000
_cell.angle_alpha   90.00
_cell.angle_beta   90.00
_cell.angle_gamma   90.00
#
_symmetry.space_group_name_H-M   'P 1'
#
loop_
_entity.id
_entity.type
_entity.pdbx_description
1 polymer ?
#
loop_
_entity_poly.entity_id
_entity_poly.type
_entity_poly.pdbx_seq_one_letter_code
_entity_poly.pdbx_strand_id
1 'polypeptide(L)'
;MYIEKIQSPADLKGLSLAELKTVADETRAAVLNRVSKHGGHVGPNLGFVEATVALHYVFDAPKDKFVFDVSHQCYPHKVLTGRASGFLGEMSDMNAISGYSSPAESPEYDNFEVGHTSTSISLATGLQKARDIKGTHENIIAIIGDGSLSGGEAFEGLDEASELGTGI
;
A
#
# COMPACT_ATOMS: atom_id res chain seq x y z
N MET A 1 -13.49 -4.74 17.06
CA MET A 1 -12.75 -5.18 15.86
C MET A 1 -11.28 -4.87 16.03
N TYR A 2 -10.38 -5.62 15.41
CA TYR A 2 -8.94 -5.34 15.44
C TYR A 2 -8.61 -4.06 14.66
N ILE A 3 -9.18 -3.90 13.45
CA ILE A 3 -8.86 -2.76 12.57
C ILE A 3 -9.23 -1.39 13.16
N GLU A 4 -10.17 -1.32 14.10
CA GLU A 4 -10.49 -0.08 14.82
C GLU A 4 -9.37 0.36 15.78
N LYS A 5 -8.55 -0.58 16.22
CA LYS A 5 -7.45 -0.36 17.16
C LYS A 5 -6.11 -0.15 16.48
N ILE A 6 -6.00 -0.54 15.21
CA ILE A 6 -4.78 -0.39 14.43
C ILE A 6 -4.65 1.08 14.01
N GLN A 7 -3.67 1.76 14.58
CA GLN A 7 -3.31 3.14 14.23
C GLN A 7 -2.06 3.19 13.35
N SER A 8 -1.27 2.14 13.39
CA SER A 8 -0.05 2.00 12.60
C SER A 8 0.26 0.54 12.31
N PRO A 9 1.08 0.22 11.32
CA PRO A 9 1.54 -1.15 11.08
C PRO A 9 2.29 -1.78 12.25
N ALA A 10 2.84 -0.98 13.15
CA ALA A 10 3.50 -1.49 14.36
C ALA A 10 2.55 -2.29 15.24
N ASP A 11 1.26 -1.97 15.23
CA ASP A 11 0.23 -2.67 16.01
C ASP A 11 -0.02 -4.10 15.52
N LEU A 12 0.47 -4.46 14.33
CA LEU A 12 0.38 -5.83 13.79
C LEU A 12 1.49 -6.74 14.33
N LYS A 13 2.64 -6.19 14.72
CA LYS A 13 3.86 -6.96 15.00
C LYS A 13 3.72 -7.95 16.17
N GLY A 14 2.82 -7.68 17.11
CA GLY A 14 2.56 -8.56 18.24
C GLY A 14 1.46 -9.59 18.03
N LEU A 15 0.80 -9.59 16.88
CA LEU A 15 -0.34 -10.46 16.61
C LEU A 15 0.08 -11.87 16.17
N SER A 16 -0.65 -12.87 16.62
CA SER A 16 -0.52 -14.25 16.13
C SER A 16 -1.06 -14.38 14.70
N LEU A 17 -0.70 -15.47 14.01
CA LEU A 17 -1.22 -15.74 12.65
C LEU A 17 -2.76 -15.82 12.61
N ALA A 18 -3.39 -16.34 13.67
CA ALA A 18 -4.86 -16.40 13.75
C ALA A 18 -5.47 -15.00 13.86
N GLU A 19 -4.85 -14.10 14.62
CA GLU A 19 -5.29 -12.71 14.75
C GLU A 19 -5.04 -11.93 13.45
N LEU A 20 -3.90 -12.12 12.79
CA LEU A 20 -3.62 -11.53 11.48
C LEU A 20 -4.63 -11.95 10.42
N LYS A 21 -5.07 -13.23 10.46
CA LYS A 21 -6.16 -13.69 9.60
C LYS A 21 -7.46 -12.95 9.89
N THR A 22 -7.77 -12.74 11.17
CA THR A 22 -8.95 -11.95 11.57
C THR A 22 -8.84 -10.50 11.10
N VAL A 23 -7.66 -9.89 11.21
CA VAL A 23 -7.40 -8.55 10.66
C VAL A 23 -7.65 -8.51 9.14
N ALA A 24 -7.21 -9.52 8.39
CA ALA A 24 -7.45 -9.60 6.95
C ALA A 24 -8.96 -9.72 6.65
N ASP A 25 -9.69 -10.57 7.37
CA ASP A 25 -11.14 -10.74 7.20
C ASP A 25 -11.90 -9.45 7.53
N GLU A 26 -11.55 -8.76 8.61
CA GLU A 26 -12.13 -7.47 9.00
C GLU A 26 -11.80 -6.37 7.98
N THR A 27 -10.57 -6.31 7.48
CA THR A 27 -10.14 -5.37 6.42
C THR A 27 -10.94 -5.60 5.14
N ARG A 28 -11.13 -6.86 4.74
CA ARG A 28 -11.94 -7.22 3.59
C ARG A 28 -13.38 -6.74 3.75
N ALA A 29 -13.98 -6.97 4.91
CA ALA A 29 -15.34 -6.53 5.20
C ALA A 29 -15.45 -5.01 5.18
N ALA A 30 -14.48 -4.28 5.71
CA ALA A 30 -14.45 -2.82 5.70
C ALA A 30 -14.32 -2.25 4.28
N VAL A 31 -13.45 -2.84 3.44
CA VAL A 31 -13.34 -2.47 2.02
C VAL A 31 -14.66 -2.69 1.29
N LEU A 32 -15.29 -3.85 1.47
CA LEU A 32 -16.61 -4.15 0.86
C LEU A 32 -17.68 -3.19 1.33
N ASN A 33 -17.72 -2.87 2.63
CA ASN A 33 -18.67 -1.90 3.18
C ASN A 33 -18.54 -0.54 2.48
N ARG A 34 -17.31 -0.03 2.36
CA ARG A 34 -17.06 1.25 1.69
C ARG A 34 -17.45 1.21 0.21
N VAL A 35 -16.92 0.25 -0.55
CA VAL A 35 -17.14 0.22 -2.00
C VAL A 35 -18.59 -0.05 -2.39
N SER A 36 -19.35 -0.77 -1.56
CA SER A 36 -20.79 -0.99 -1.78
C SER A 36 -21.61 0.31 -1.66
N LYS A 37 -21.15 1.28 -0.89
CA LYS A 37 -21.83 2.55 -0.65
C LYS A 37 -21.37 3.66 -1.59
N HIS A 38 -20.09 3.70 -1.89
CA HIS A 38 -19.43 4.84 -2.55
C HIS A 38 -18.79 4.49 -3.89
N GLY A 39 -18.81 3.22 -4.27
CA GLY A 39 -18.05 2.76 -5.42
C GLY A 39 -16.55 2.70 -5.12
N GLY A 40 -15.77 2.43 -6.15
CA GLY A 40 -14.31 2.32 -6.06
C GLY A 40 -13.78 1.02 -6.66
N HIS A 41 -12.52 0.69 -6.34
CA HIS A 41 -11.82 -0.45 -6.89
C HIS A 41 -12.06 -1.69 -6.01
N VAL A 42 -12.84 -2.65 -6.49
CA VAL A 42 -13.22 -3.86 -5.70
C VAL A 42 -12.18 -4.96 -5.87
N GLY A 43 -12.06 -5.50 -7.07
CA GLY A 43 -11.23 -6.68 -7.37
C GLY A 43 -9.77 -6.54 -6.91
N PRO A 44 -9.06 -5.46 -7.31
CA PRO A 44 -7.66 -5.26 -6.95
C PRO A 44 -7.42 -5.22 -5.44
N ASN A 45 -8.36 -4.63 -4.68
CA ASN A 45 -8.23 -4.55 -3.23
C ASN A 45 -8.54 -5.87 -2.54
N LEU A 46 -9.60 -6.57 -2.94
CA LEU A 46 -9.96 -7.85 -2.34
C LEU A 46 -8.91 -8.94 -2.59
N GLY A 47 -8.27 -8.92 -3.75
CA GLY A 47 -7.18 -9.85 -4.09
C GLY A 47 -5.86 -9.57 -3.38
N PHE A 48 -5.72 -8.42 -2.74
CA PHE A 48 -4.44 -7.99 -2.15
C PHE A 48 -4.49 -7.77 -0.62
N VAL A 49 -5.59 -8.14 0.04
CA VAL A 49 -5.74 -7.94 1.51
C VAL A 49 -4.68 -8.71 2.29
N GLU A 50 -4.58 -10.02 2.11
CA GLU A 50 -3.66 -10.87 2.87
C GLU A 50 -2.20 -10.48 2.60
N ALA A 51 -1.86 -10.19 1.34
CA ALA A 51 -0.53 -9.73 0.98
C ALA A 51 -0.20 -8.39 1.67
N THR A 52 -1.15 -7.46 1.73
CA THR A 52 -0.94 -6.18 2.42
C THR A 52 -0.74 -6.37 3.93
N VAL A 53 -1.54 -7.24 4.57
CA VAL A 53 -1.35 -7.59 6.00
C VAL A 53 0.03 -8.18 6.22
N ALA A 54 0.46 -9.12 5.36
CA ALA A 54 1.76 -9.76 5.46
C ALA A 54 2.91 -8.76 5.25
N LEU A 55 2.81 -7.88 4.27
CA LEU A 55 3.79 -6.83 4.01
C LEU A 55 3.95 -5.90 5.22
N HIS A 56 2.84 -5.44 5.80
CA HIS A 56 2.88 -4.58 6.99
C HIS A 56 3.30 -5.33 8.27
N TYR A 57 3.12 -6.65 8.31
CA TYR A 57 3.64 -7.48 9.39
C TYR A 57 5.15 -7.67 9.30
N VAL A 58 5.70 -7.83 8.09
CA VAL A 58 7.14 -8.09 7.87
C VAL A 58 7.95 -6.81 7.87
N PHE A 59 7.54 -5.82 7.09
CA PHE A 59 8.27 -4.57 6.90
C PHE A 59 7.86 -3.48 7.90
N ASP A 60 8.75 -2.54 8.16
CA ASP A 60 8.58 -1.50 9.19
C ASP A 60 8.17 -0.15 8.58
N ALA A 61 6.96 -0.08 8.01
CA ALA A 61 6.43 1.21 7.56
C ALA A 61 6.15 2.14 8.77
N PRO A 62 6.42 3.45 8.68
CA PRO A 62 6.77 4.21 7.47
C PRO A 62 8.27 4.26 7.14
N LYS A 63 9.13 3.59 7.92
CA LYS A 63 10.57 3.53 7.62
C LYS A 63 10.79 2.85 6.27
N ASP A 64 10.34 1.60 6.12
CA ASP A 64 10.27 0.92 4.84
C ASP A 64 9.19 1.56 3.96
N LYS A 65 9.44 1.67 2.66
CA LYS A 65 8.58 2.41 1.73
C LYS A 65 7.84 1.47 0.79
N PHE A 66 6.54 1.68 0.68
CA PHE A 66 5.69 1.01 -0.29
C PHE A 66 5.36 1.96 -1.44
N VAL A 67 5.56 1.50 -2.68
CA VAL A 67 5.22 2.22 -3.90
C VAL A 67 4.21 1.40 -4.68
N PHE A 68 2.97 1.85 -4.67
CA PHE A 68 1.86 1.18 -5.34
C PHE A 68 1.76 1.65 -6.79
N ASP A 69 1.79 0.71 -7.73
CA ASP A 69 1.50 1.01 -9.15
C ASP A 69 0.03 1.38 -9.33
N VAL A 70 -0.28 2.43 -10.08
CA VAL A 70 -1.63 3.03 -10.13
C VAL A 70 -2.13 3.48 -8.76
N SER A 71 -1.86 2.70 -7.75
CA SER A 71 -2.27 2.80 -6.35
C SER A 71 -3.76 2.53 -6.05
N HIS A 72 -4.50 2.00 -7.02
CA HIS A 72 -5.92 1.65 -6.87
C HIS A 72 -6.17 0.43 -5.95
N GLN A 73 -5.14 -0.33 -5.59
CA GLN A 73 -5.16 -1.48 -4.67
C GLN A 73 -4.71 -1.13 -3.24
N CYS A 74 -4.65 0.16 -2.89
CA CYS A 74 -4.11 0.64 -1.62
C CYS A 74 -5.12 0.69 -0.45
N TYR A 75 -6.38 0.26 -0.62
CA TYR A 75 -7.38 0.35 0.45
C TYR A 75 -7.00 -0.43 1.71
N PRO A 76 -6.52 -1.69 1.63
CA PRO A 76 -6.03 -2.40 2.80
C PRO A 76 -4.87 -1.68 3.49
N HIS A 77 -3.95 -1.10 2.72
CA HIS A 77 -2.87 -0.28 3.25
C HIS A 77 -3.41 0.91 4.04
N LYS A 78 -4.40 1.63 3.52
CA LYS A 78 -5.04 2.75 4.23
C LYS A 78 -5.69 2.30 5.54
N VAL A 79 -6.40 1.17 5.53
CA VAL A 79 -6.99 0.59 6.74
C VAL A 79 -5.93 0.33 7.81
N LEU A 80 -4.79 -0.26 7.42
CA LEU A 80 -3.72 -0.66 8.35
C LEU A 80 -2.79 0.49 8.77
N THR A 81 -2.95 1.66 8.17
CA THR A 81 -2.17 2.88 8.48
C THR A 81 -3.03 3.96 9.16
N GLY A 82 -3.98 3.55 10.00
CA GLY A 82 -4.76 4.43 10.86
C GLY A 82 -5.99 5.07 10.20
N ARG A 83 -6.31 4.72 8.95
CA ARG A 83 -7.43 5.31 8.20
C ARG A 83 -8.66 4.39 8.14
N ALA A 84 -8.76 3.42 9.05
CA ALA A 84 -9.88 2.46 9.11
C ALA A 84 -11.25 3.14 9.25
N SER A 85 -11.33 4.26 9.97
CA SER A 85 -12.58 5.00 10.16
C SER A 85 -13.26 5.41 8.85
N GLY A 86 -12.49 5.68 7.80
CA GLY A 86 -13.03 6.01 6.48
C GLY A 86 -13.62 4.82 5.72
N PHE A 87 -13.47 3.61 6.24
CA PHE A 87 -14.02 2.37 5.68
C PHE A 87 -15.15 1.78 6.53
N LEU A 88 -15.32 2.27 7.77
CA LEU A 88 -16.27 1.76 8.73
C LEU A 88 -17.50 2.70 8.85
N GLY A 89 -18.63 2.12 9.24
CA GLY A 89 -19.85 2.88 9.52
C GLY A 89 -20.68 3.24 8.28
N GLU A 90 -21.83 3.90 8.55
CA GLU A 90 -22.79 4.30 7.50
C GLU A 90 -22.37 5.59 6.80
N MET A 91 -21.59 6.41 7.48
CA MET A 91 -21.11 7.71 7.04
C MET A 91 -19.59 7.69 6.77
N SER A 92 -19.09 6.64 6.11
CA SER A 92 -17.74 6.73 5.57
C SER A 92 -17.73 7.89 4.57
N ASP A 93 -17.16 9.02 4.97
CA ASP A 93 -17.16 10.23 4.14
C ASP A 93 -16.40 9.94 2.84
N MET A 94 -17.12 10.06 1.70
CA MET A 94 -16.53 9.90 0.37
C MET A 94 -15.32 10.80 0.15
N ASN A 95 -15.29 11.95 0.82
CA ASN A 95 -14.23 12.96 0.68
C ASN A 95 -13.07 12.76 1.66
N ALA A 96 -13.23 11.89 2.66
CA ALA A 96 -12.21 11.70 3.69
C ALA A 96 -11.04 10.81 3.23
N ILE A 97 -11.27 9.96 2.23
CA ILE A 97 -10.26 9.01 1.73
C ILE A 97 -10.35 8.89 0.22
N SER A 98 -9.25 9.21 -0.45
CA SER A 98 -9.15 9.07 -1.91
C SER A 98 -9.08 7.60 -2.33
N GLY A 99 -9.42 7.32 -3.58
CA GLY A 99 -9.32 5.99 -4.19
C GLY A 99 -7.89 5.58 -4.55
N TYR A 100 -6.90 6.43 -4.27
CA TYR A 100 -5.50 6.26 -4.62
C TYR A 100 -4.61 6.64 -3.44
N SER A 101 -3.33 6.27 -3.48
CA SER A 101 -2.30 6.77 -2.57
C SER A 101 -2.28 8.30 -2.63
N SER A 102 -2.22 8.95 -1.47
CA SER A 102 -2.27 10.41 -1.38
C SER A 102 -1.41 10.93 -0.23
N PRO A 103 -0.27 11.54 -0.55
CA PRO A 103 0.55 12.22 0.46
C PRO A 103 -0.18 13.32 1.22
N ALA A 104 -1.25 13.88 0.65
CA ALA A 104 -2.10 14.87 1.33
C ALA A 104 -2.93 14.23 2.47
N GLU A 105 -3.27 12.94 2.36
CA GLU A 105 -3.93 12.20 3.43
C GLU A 105 -2.95 11.69 4.48
N SER A 106 -1.81 11.19 4.04
CA SER A 106 -0.82 10.55 4.90
C SER A 106 0.59 10.68 4.32
N PRO A 107 1.30 11.77 4.61
CA PRO A 107 2.65 12.01 4.07
C PRO A 107 3.69 11.01 4.57
N GLU A 108 3.39 10.29 5.67
CA GLU A 108 4.29 9.28 6.22
C GLU A 108 4.23 7.96 5.44
N TYR A 109 3.01 7.54 5.05
CA TYR A 109 2.76 6.23 4.46
C TYR A 109 2.57 6.26 2.95
N ASP A 110 2.06 7.36 2.41
CA ASP A 110 1.77 7.53 0.99
C ASP A 110 2.87 8.39 0.36
N ASN A 111 3.84 7.78 -0.32
CA ASN A 111 5.02 8.49 -0.82
C ASN A 111 4.77 9.26 -2.12
N PHE A 112 3.80 8.82 -2.92
CA PHE A 112 3.48 9.40 -4.22
C PHE A 112 1.97 9.47 -4.45
N GLU A 113 1.55 10.48 -5.18
CA GLU A 113 0.22 10.52 -5.77
C GLU A 113 0.34 9.92 -7.20
N VAL A 114 -0.23 8.74 -7.39
CA VAL A 114 -0.11 7.95 -8.63
C VAL A 114 -1.49 7.52 -9.08
N GLY A 115 -1.71 7.50 -10.38
CA GLY A 115 -2.92 6.99 -11.03
C GLY A 115 -2.58 6.32 -12.37
N HIS A 116 -1.32 6.40 -12.80
CA HIS A 116 -0.85 5.84 -14.07
C HIS A 116 -0.21 4.46 -13.86
N THR A 117 -0.42 3.56 -14.82
CA THR A 117 0.19 2.21 -14.84
C THR A 117 1.69 2.27 -15.14
N SER A 118 2.41 1.24 -14.71
CA SER A 118 3.81 0.94 -15.04
C SER A 118 4.86 1.85 -14.38
N THR A 119 4.47 2.76 -13.47
CA THR A 119 5.36 3.79 -12.92
C THR A 119 6.05 3.39 -11.61
N SER A 120 5.53 2.39 -10.89
CA SER A 120 5.97 2.07 -9.52
C SER A 120 7.43 1.63 -9.45
N ILE A 121 7.92 0.90 -10.44
CA ILE A 121 9.30 0.40 -10.45
C ILE A 121 10.28 1.56 -10.59
N SER A 122 10.05 2.48 -11.54
CA SER A 122 10.87 3.68 -11.72
C SER A 122 10.88 4.57 -10.47
N LEU A 123 9.72 4.77 -9.84
CA LEU A 123 9.59 5.53 -8.60
C LEU A 123 10.33 4.86 -7.43
N ALA A 124 10.21 3.53 -7.31
CA ALA A 124 10.90 2.75 -6.29
C ALA A 124 12.42 2.79 -6.49
N THR A 125 12.90 2.65 -7.74
CA THR A 125 14.31 2.77 -8.10
C THR A 125 14.87 4.15 -7.70
N GLY A 126 14.10 5.22 -7.93
CA GLY A 126 14.47 6.56 -7.50
C GLY A 126 14.61 6.70 -5.98
N LEU A 127 13.66 6.13 -5.21
CA LEU A 127 13.75 6.09 -3.74
C LEU A 127 14.95 5.26 -3.27
N GLN A 128 15.19 4.12 -3.91
CA GLN A 128 16.32 3.26 -3.61
C GLN A 128 17.64 3.98 -3.81
N LYS A 129 17.80 4.65 -4.94
CA LYS A 129 18.99 5.46 -5.24
C LYS A 129 19.18 6.59 -4.21
N ALA A 130 18.09 7.25 -3.82
CA ALA A 130 18.15 8.27 -2.78
C ALA A 130 18.58 7.70 -1.42
N ARG A 131 18.08 6.51 -1.04
CA ARG A 131 18.50 5.77 0.14
C ARG A 131 19.99 5.49 0.12
N ASP A 132 20.50 4.96 -1.00
CA ASP A 132 21.90 4.58 -1.14
C ASP A 132 22.84 5.79 -1.04
N ILE A 133 22.44 6.93 -1.65
CA ILE A 133 23.17 8.19 -1.54
C ILE A 133 23.20 8.70 -0.09
N LYS A 134 22.10 8.53 0.65
CA LYS A 134 22.02 8.93 2.07
C LYS A 134 22.73 7.96 3.01
N GLY A 135 23.07 6.76 2.56
CA GLY A 135 23.65 5.70 3.37
C GLY A 135 22.67 5.13 4.40
N THR A 136 21.37 5.16 4.11
CA THR A 136 20.33 4.54 4.93
C THR A 136 19.99 3.13 4.43
N HIS A 137 19.16 2.35 5.16
CA HIS A 137 19.00 0.91 4.91
C HIS A 137 17.53 0.46 4.92
N GLU A 138 16.59 1.38 4.73
CA GLU A 138 15.18 1.04 4.59
C GLU A 138 14.93 0.19 3.33
N ASN A 139 13.95 -0.71 3.42
CA ASN A 139 13.49 -1.45 2.26
C ASN A 139 12.58 -0.58 1.39
N ILE A 140 12.72 -0.70 0.08
CA ILE A 140 11.84 -0.05 -0.89
C ILE A 140 11.11 -1.16 -1.65
N ILE A 141 9.80 -1.19 -1.57
CA ILE A 141 8.96 -2.25 -2.11
C ILE A 141 8.05 -1.68 -3.19
N ALA A 142 8.25 -2.07 -4.44
CA ALA A 142 7.33 -1.79 -5.54
C ALA A 142 6.22 -2.83 -5.58
N ILE A 143 4.97 -2.37 -5.67
CA ILE A 143 3.78 -3.21 -5.75
C ILE A 143 3.13 -2.93 -7.10
N ILE A 144 3.23 -3.89 -8.01
CA ILE A 144 2.76 -3.75 -9.39
C ILE A 144 1.86 -4.91 -9.78
N GLY A 145 0.76 -4.61 -10.47
CA GLY A 145 -0.11 -5.62 -11.05
C GLY A 145 0.46 -6.17 -12.36
N ASP A 146 0.11 -7.41 -12.69
CA ASP A 146 0.54 -8.11 -13.91
C ASP A 146 0.21 -7.34 -15.19
N GLY A 147 -0.96 -6.71 -15.23
CA GLY A 147 -1.36 -5.86 -16.34
C GLY A 147 -0.47 -4.63 -16.51
N SER A 148 -0.13 -3.96 -15.41
CA SER A 148 0.78 -2.81 -15.41
C SER A 148 2.21 -3.18 -15.76
N LEU A 149 2.65 -4.38 -15.38
CA LEU A 149 3.98 -4.90 -15.71
C LEU A 149 4.18 -5.10 -17.22
N SER A 150 3.12 -5.13 -18.01
CA SER A 150 3.23 -5.20 -19.47
C SER A 150 3.61 -3.86 -20.14
N GLY A 151 3.63 -2.77 -19.40
CA GLY A 151 3.97 -1.44 -19.91
C GLY A 151 5.48 -1.23 -20.08
N GLY A 152 5.89 -0.49 -21.13
CA GLY A 152 7.29 -0.25 -21.46
C GLY A 152 8.06 0.44 -20.34
N GLU A 153 7.47 1.39 -19.62
CA GLU A 153 8.11 2.08 -18.52
C GLU A 153 8.50 1.13 -17.36
N ALA A 154 7.68 0.09 -17.10
CA ALA A 154 8.03 -0.91 -16.09
C ALA A 154 9.31 -1.66 -16.46
N PHE A 155 9.50 -2.00 -17.74
CA PHE A 155 10.72 -2.64 -18.23
C PHE A 155 11.93 -1.70 -18.18
N GLU A 156 11.76 -0.44 -18.57
CA GLU A 156 12.82 0.58 -18.45
C GLU A 156 13.23 0.74 -16.97
N GLY A 157 12.24 0.75 -16.06
CA GLY A 157 12.51 0.79 -14.62
C GLY A 157 13.27 -0.43 -14.11
N LEU A 158 12.96 -1.64 -14.60
CA LEU A 158 13.68 -2.87 -14.27
C LEU A 158 15.11 -2.85 -14.80
N ASP A 159 15.30 -2.39 -16.04
CA ASP A 159 16.63 -2.26 -16.65
C ASP A 159 17.50 -1.28 -15.85
N GLU A 160 16.96 -0.12 -15.49
CA GLU A 160 17.67 0.88 -14.66
C GLU A 160 17.99 0.32 -13.26
N ALA A 161 17.03 -0.36 -12.62
CA ALA A 161 17.25 -0.99 -11.31
C ALA A 161 18.37 -2.03 -11.36
N SER A 162 18.41 -2.82 -12.44
CA SER A 162 19.45 -3.82 -12.68
C SER A 162 20.83 -3.19 -12.89
N GLU A 163 20.91 -2.16 -13.73
CA GLU A 163 22.16 -1.45 -14.01
C GLU A 163 22.73 -0.75 -12.76
N LEU A 164 21.85 -0.17 -11.96
CA LEU A 164 22.25 0.47 -10.70
C LEU A 164 22.57 -0.53 -9.58
N GLY A 165 22.27 -1.82 -9.78
CA GLY A 165 22.43 -2.84 -8.74
C GLY A 165 21.57 -2.57 -7.50
N THR A 166 20.42 -1.93 -7.68
CA THR A 166 19.52 -1.63 -6.58
C THR A 166 18.82 -2.90 -6.10
N GLY A 167 18.49 -2.95 -4.82
CA GLY A 167 17.79 -4.08 -4.20
C GLY A 167 16.30 -3.76 -3.96
N ILE A 168 15.58 -3.28 -5.01
CA ILE A 168 14.12 -3.12 -4.92
C ILE A 168 13.42 -4.45 -5.04
#